data_51e4116cc865815a5a9a1842192f6724
#
_entry.id   51e4116cc865815a5a9a1842192f6724
#
_cell.length_a   1.000
_cell.length_b   1.000
_cell.length_c   1.000
_cell.angle_alpha   90.00
_cell.angle_beta   90.00
_cell.angle_gamma   90.00
#
_symmetry.space_group_name_H-M   'P 1'
#
loop_
_entity.id
_entity.type
_entity.pdbx_description
1 polymer ?
#
loop_
_entity_poly.entity_id
_entity_poly.type
_entity_poly.pdbx_seq_one_letter_code
_entity_poly.pdbx_strand_id
1 'polypeptide(L)'
;MEEWFDLRPDPAHVKREREKARLLRATPWWREQLAKGVCHYCGKKVGADALTMDHVVPVARGGRSVKSNCVPCCKDCNNKKGVETPAERILRSLFG
;
A
#
# COMPACT_ATOMS: atom_id res chain seq x y z
N MET A 1 26.45 2.04 -11.66
CA MET A 1 25.70 2.44 -12.84
C MET A 1 24.43 1.63 -13.07
N GLU A 2 24.58 0.33 -13.05
CA GLU A 2 23.45 -0.56 -13.31
C GLU A 2 22.51 -0.74 -12.13
N GLU A 3 22.89 -0.29 -10.96
CA GLU A 3 22.05 -0.47 -9.76
C GLU A 3 20.68 0.16 -9.91
N TRP A 4 20.58 1.25 -10.64
CA TRP A 4 19.30 1.92 -10.79
C TRP A 4 18.34 1.17 -11.72
N PHE A 5 18.82 0.15 -12.41
CA PHE A 5 17.98 -0.76 -13.16
C PHE A 5 17.58 -2.00 -12.36
N ASP A 6 18.16 -2.19 -11.19
CA ASP A 6 17.87 -3.35 -10.35
C ASP A 6 16.54 -3.12 -9.63
N LEU A 7 15.51 -3.79 -10.09
CA LEU A 7 14.16 -3.66 -9.53
C LEU A 7 13.88 -4.69 -8.43
N ARG A 8 14.86 -5.49 -8.06
CA ARG A 8 14.69 -6.46 -6.99
C ARG A 8 14.57 -5.73 -5.65
N PRO A 9 13.63 -6.15 -4.79
CA PRO A 9 13.52 -5.53 -3.46
C PRO A 9 14.75 -5.84 -2.62
N ASP A 10 15.19 -4.87 -1.83
CA ASP A 10 16.22 -5.07 -0.82
C ASP A 10 15.59 -5.84 0.35
N PRO A 11 16.03 -7.07 0.66
CA PRO A 11 15.43 -7.85 1.75
C PRO A 11 15.46 -7.14 3.10
N ALA A 12 16.52 -6.38 3.39
CA ALA A 12 16.62 -5.65 4.65
C ALA A 12 15.59 -4.53 4.72
N HIS A 13 15.37 -3.82 3.62
CA HIS A 13 14.33 -2.79 3.53
C HIS A 13 12.94 -3.41 3.73
N VAL A 14 12.65 -4.50 3.04
CA VAL A 14 11.36 -5.18 3.13
C VAL A 14 11.08 -5.61 4.57
N LYS A 15 12.06 -6.22 5.22
CA LYS A 15 11.92 -6.67 6.60
C LYS A 15 11.64 -5.50 7.55
N ARG A 16 12.39 -4.40 7.42
CA ARG A 16 12.20 -3.22 8.26
C ARG A 16 10.81 -2.62 8.08
N GLU A 17 10.39 -2.48 6.83
CA GLU A 17 9.12 -1.82 6.55
C GLU A 17 7.93 -2.68 6.94
N ARG A 18 8.04 -4.00 6.84
CA ARG A 18 6.99 -4.91 7.33
C ARG A 18 6.82 -4.79 8.85
N GLU A 19 7.92 -4.67 9.57
CA GLU A 19 7.86 -4.50 11.03
C GLU A 19 7.24 -3.16 11.39
N LYS A 20 7.63 -2.10 10.70
CA LYS A 20 7.03 -0.78 10.90
C LYS A 20 5.54 -0.79 10.58
N ALA A 21 5.12 -1.49 9.53
CA ALA A 21 3.71 -1.63 9.18
C ALA A 21 2.94 -2.34 10.27
N ARG A 22 3.51 -3.39 10.85
CA ARG A 22 2.89 -4.11 11.97
C ARG A 22 2.65 -3.17 13.15
N LEU A 23 3.65 -2.36 13.48
CA LEU A 23 3.52 -1.39 14.57
C LEU A 23 2.50 -0.31 14.23
N LEU A 24 2.50 0.16 13.00
CA LEU A 24 1.57 1.20 12.56
C LEU A 24 0.11 0.72 12.61
N ARG A 25 -0.14 -0.56 12.28
CA ARG A 25 -1.47 -1.15 12.38
C ARG A 25 -2.01 -1.20 13.80
N ALA A 26 -1.13 -1.17 14.80
CA ALA A 26 -1.53 -1.18 16.21
C ALA A 26 -1.83 0.21 16.77
N THR A 27 -1.66 1.27 15.98
CA THR A 27 -1.84 2.64 16.45
C THR A 27 -3.32 3.08 16.41
N PRO A 28 -3.72 4.03 17.28
CA PRO A 28 -5.04 4.63 17.18
C PRO A 28 -5.30 5.29 15.82
N TRP A 29 -4.28 5.87 15.21
CA TRP A 29 -4.40 6.48 13.88
C TRP A 29 -4.93 5.47 12.87
N TRP A 30 -4.39 4.26 12.85
CA TRP A 30 -4.83 3.24 11.90
C TRP A 30 -6.26 2.81 12.17
N ARG A 31 -6.64 2.66 13.44
CA ARG A 31 -8.02 2.34 13.81
C ARG A 31 -8.99 3.39 13.30
N GLU A 32 -8.60 4.67 13.36
CA GLU A 32 -9.42 5.76 12.83
C GLU A 32 -9.60 5.65 11.32
N GLN A 33 -8.54 5.25 10.61
CA GLN A 33 -8.63 5.05 9.16
C GLN A 33 -9.59 3.91 8.84
N LEU A 34 -9.51 2.80 9.55
CA LEU A 34 -10.41 1.67 9.37
C LEU A 34 -11.86 2.01 9.71
N ALA A 35 -12.06 2.81 10.74
CA ALA A 35 -13.40 3.16 11.23
C ALA A 35 -14.22 3.91 10.18
N LYS A 36 -13.59 4.59 9.23
CA LYS A 36 -14.28 5.23 8.12
C LYS A 36 -14.97 4.22 7.21
N GLY A 37 -14.48 2.98 7.18
CA GLY A 37 -15.08 1.88 6.44
C GLY A 37 -15.02 2.00 4.94
N VAL A 38 -14.18 2.88 4.39
CA VAL A 38 -14.13 3.23 2.97
C VAL A 38 -12.78 2.87 2.38
N CYS A 39 -12.80 2.19 1.23
CA CYS A 39 -11.58 1.90 0.48
C CYS A 39 -11.02 3.19 -0.11
N HIS A 40 -9.70 3.41 0.09
CA HIS A 40 -9.02 4.59 -0.43
C HIS A 40 -9.06 4.68 -1.94
N TYR A 41 -9.01 3.54 -2.64
CA TYR A 41 -8.91 3.53 -4.10
C TYR A 41 -10.25 3.62 -4.82
N CYS A 42 -11.21 2.78 -4.45
CA CYS A 42 -12.51 2.73 -5.15
C CYS A 42 -13.61 3.54 -4.45
N GLY A 43 -13.38 3.97 -3.23
CA GLY A 43 -14.36 4.76 -2.48
C GLY A 43 -15.56 3.98 -1.97
N LYS A 44 -15.60 2.67 -2.17
CA LYS A 44 -16.74 1.87 -1.70
C LYS A 44 -16.71 1.74 -0.18
N LYS A 45 -17.89 1.81 0.40
CA LYS A 45 -18.08 1.65 1.83
C LYS A 45 -18.27 0.17 2.12
N VAL A 46 -17.16 -0.48 2.51
CA VAL A 46 -17.13 -1.93 2.71
C VAL A 46 -17.08 -2.34 4.18
N GLY A 47 -16.88 -1.38 5.09
CA GLY A 47 -16.75 -1.64 6.52
C GLY A 47 -15.32 -1.92 6.93
N ALA A 48 -15.03 -1.67 8.21
CA ALA A 48 -13.67 -1.79 8.75
C ALA A 48 -13.08 -3.19 8.57
N ASP A 49 -13.90 -4.23 8.76
CA ASP A 49 -13.45 -5.61 8.71
C ASP A 49 -13.03 -6.07 7.32
N ALA A 50 -13.48 -5.35 6.29
CA ALA A 50 -13.17 -5.68 4.90
C ALA A 50 -12.00 -4.86 4.34
N LEU A 51 -11.32 -4.11 5.20
CA LEU A 51 -10.20 -3.25 4.79
C LEU A 51 -8.89 -3.77 5.37
N THR A 52 -7.83 -3.69 4.55
CA THR A 52 -6.47 -4.00 4.96
C THR A 52 -5.58 -2.80 4.70
N MET A 53 -4.39 -2.79 5.30
CA MET A 53 -3.41 -1.74 5.05
C MET A 53 -2.72 -2.00 3.72
N ASP A 54 -2.74 -1.01 2.85
CA ASP A 54 -2.01 -1.04 1.60
C ASP A 54 -0.98 0.08 1.57
N HIS A 55 0.17 -0.21 0.98
CA HIS A 55 1.20 0.80 0.72
C HIS A 55 0.98 1.36 -0.67
N VAL A 56 0.71 2.66 -0.77
CA VAL A 56 0.47 3.31 -2.07
C VAL A 56 1.66 3.08 -2.99
N VAL A 57 2.88 3.29 -2.49
CA VAL A 57 4.09 2.80 -3.11
C VAL A 57 4.43 1.48 -2.42
N PRO A 58 4.39 0.35 -3.12
CA PRO A 58 4.63 -0.95 -2.51
C PRO A 58 6.01 -1.05 -1.84
N VAL A 59 6.08 -1.79 -0.74
CA VAL A 59 7.34 -2.03 -0.04
C VAL A 59 8.37 -2.66 -0.99
N ALA A 60 7.93 -3.59 -1.83
CA ALA A 60 8.81 -4.24 -2.82
C ALA A 60 9.37 -3.24 -3.85
N ARG A 61 8.78 -2.06 -3.97
CA ARG A 61 9.22 -1.02 -4.89
C ARG A 61 9.82 0.17 -4.14
N GLY A 62 10.30 -0.06 -2.91
CA GLY A 62 10.94 0.97 -2.10
C GLY A 62 10.01 1.77 -1.20
N GLY A 63 8.73 1.41 -1.15
CA GLY A 63 7.76 2.11 -0.32
C GLY A 63 8.04 1.97 1.16
N ARG A 64 7.62 2.98 1.92
CA ARG A 64 7.86 3.05 3.36
C ARG A 64 6.56 2.95 4.14
N SER A 65 6.65 2.38 5.35
CA SER A 65 5.51 2.22 6.25
C SER A 65 5.35 3.48 7.11
N VAL A 66 4.89 4.54 6.47
CA VAL A 66 4.60 5.82 7.12
C VAL A 66 3.15 6.21 6.81
N LYS A 67 2.57 7.07 7.63
CA LYS A 67 1.16 7.45 7.52
C LYS A 67 0.79 7.94 6.12
N SER A 68 1.67 8.69 5.48
CA SER A 68 1.41 9.25 4.14
C SER A 68 1.42 8.20 3.03
N ASN A 69 1.90 6.98 3.30
CA ASN A 69 1.99 5.91 2.31
C ASN A 69 1.12 4.69 2.65
N CYS A 70 0.36 4.74 3.73
CA CYS A 70 -0.45 3.61 4.17
C CYS A 70 -1.93 4.00 4.18
N VAL A 71 -2.74 3.23 3.47
CA VAL A 71 -4.16 3.54 3.28
C VAL A 71 -5.01 2.29 3.46
N PRO A 72 -6.29 2.45 3.87
CA PRO A 72 -7.20 1.31 3.91
C PRO A 72 -7.62 0.92 2.49
N CYS A 73 -7.59 -0.36 2.21
CA CYS A 73 -7.81 -0.91 0.87
C CYS A 73 -8.69 -2.15 0.94
N CYS A 74 -9.70 -2.23 0.09
CA CYS A 74 -10.53 -3.42 -0.01
C CYS A 74 -9.78 -4.53 -0.76
N LYS A 75 -10.24 -5.77 -0.59
CA LYS A 75 -9.57 -6.93 -1.18
C LYS A 75 -9.50 -6.85 -2.70
N ASP A 76 -10.58 -6.42 -3.33
CA ASP A 76 -10.63 -6.32 -4.79
C ASP A 76 -9.58 -5.36 -5.34
N CYS A 77 -9.49 -4.17 -4.74
CA CYS A 77 -8.49 -3.18 -5.17
C CYS A 77 -7.06 -3.66 -4.89
N ASN A 78 -6.86 -4.31 -3.76
CA ASN A 78 -5.55 -4.86 -3.41
C ASN A 78 -5.11 -5.91 -4.42
N ASN A 79 -6.00 -6.81 -4.80
CA ASN A 79 -5.71 -7.84 -5.80
C ASN A 79 -5.42 -7.24 -7.18
N LYS A 80 -6.17 -6.24 -7.60
CA LYS A 80 -5.99 -5.58 -8.89
C LYS A 80 -4.69 -4.79 -8.94
N LYS A 81 -4.34 -4.13 -7.83
CA LYS A 81 -3.16 -3.28 -7.76
C LYS A 81 -1.86 -4.08 -7.76
N GLY A 82 -1.82 -5.19 -7.00
CA GLY A 82 -0.59 -5.95 -6.82
C GLY A 82 0.53 -5.06 -6.30
N VAL A 83 1.68 -5.05 -7.00
CA VAL A 83 2.84 -4.22 -6.63
C VAL A 83 3.01 -3.01 -7.54
N GLU A 84 1.94 -2.59 -8.18
CA GLU A 84 1.96 -1.45 -9.10
C GLU A 84 2.13 -0.14 -8.33
N THR A 85 3.01 0.74 -8.84
CA THR A 85 3.16 2.09 -8.29
C THR A 85 2.05 3.00 -8.83
N PRO A 86 1.80 4.17 -8.19
CA PRO A 86 0.84 5.13 -8.72
C PRO A 86 1.13 5.55 -10.15
N ALA A 87 2.41 5.76 -10.49
CA ALA A 87 2.81 6.14 -11.85
C ALA A 87 2.46 5.05 -12.85
N GLU A 88 2.75 3.80 -12.51
CA GLU A 88 2.42 2.65 -13.37
C GLU A 88 0.92 2.51 -13.56
N ARG A 89 0.14 2.77 -12.51
CA ARG A 89 -1.31 2.70 -12.59
C ARG A 89 -1.86 3.77 -13.53
N ILE A 90 -1.32 4.99 -13.47
CA ILE A 90 -1.71 6.07 -14.37
C ILE A 90 -1.38 5.70 -15.80
N LEU A 91 -0.19 5.17 -16.05
CA LEU A 91 0.22 4.74 -17.39
C LEU A 91 -0.69 3.63 -17.92
N ARG A 92 -1.02 2.65 -17.10
CA ARG A 92 -1.93 1.58 -17.48
C ARG A 92 -3.32 2.12 -17.84
N SER A 93 -3.79 3.08 -17.07
CA SER A 93 -5.08 3.72 -17.29
C SER A 93 -5.13 4.47 -18.63
N LEU A 94 -3.99 5.05 -19.05
CA LEU A 94 -3.90 5.82 -20.30
C LEU A 94 -3.71 4.93 -21.54
N PHE A 95 -3.03 3.81 -21.39
CA PHE A 95 -2.62 3.00 -22.54
C PHE A 95 -3.20 1.58 -22.56
N GLY A 96 -3.84 1.20 -21.50
CA GLY A 96 -4.36 -0.14 -21.39
C GLY A 96 -5.80 -0.22 -21.24
#